data_9207bd0fcca3adcc855547e757650376
#
_entry.id   9207bd0fcca3adcc855547e757650376
#
_cell.length_a   1.000
_cell.length_b   1.000
_cell.length_c   1.000
_cell.angle_alpha   90.00
_cell.angle_beta   90.00
_cell.angle_gamma   90.00
#
_symmetry.space_group_name_H-M   'P 1'
#
loop_
_entity.id
_entity.type
_entity.pdbx_description
1 polymer ?
#
loop_
_entity_poly.entity_id
_entity_poly.type
_entity_poly.pdbx_seq_one_letter_code
_entity_poly.pdbx_strand_id
1 'polypeptide(L)'
;MSLALNGITRRVGADLHIAPTTVELASHGFNVLLGTTLAGKTTLMQLMAGLLPPSAGSLHFRGRDVTGVAVQRRNVAMVYQQFINYPNLSVFENIASPLRVAGLPRDELRRRVGELAALLQLSALLGRRPAELSGGQQQRTAMARALVKDADLVLLDEPLANLDYKLREGLRDELPRLFAGRDCTVVYATTEPAEALLLGGHVATMHEGRITQFGPAAEVYRRPRDLRTARVFSDPPINIARVAKRGARMHLGELADWALPAHDAALPDGEYTLGLRPHHVLPAALVAGQPGRVRVEGKVLINEISGSESIAHFALDGRPWVSIAHGVHQLAVGEPARFDLDVAQCLYFDADERLVEAGAAATPADG
;
A
#
# COMPACT_ATOMS: atom_id res chain seq x y z
N MET A 1 -0.27 -22.57 -3.51
CA MET A 1 0.83 -22.63 -4.52
C MET A 1 1.21 -21.22 -4.87
N SER A 2 2.44 -20.82 -4.58
CA SER A 2 2.89 -19.43 -4.44
C SER A 2 3.72 -18.95 -5.62
N LEU A 3 3.89 -17.65 -5.74
CA LEU A 3 4.91 -17.00 -6.55
C LEU A 3 6.10 -16.69 -5.64
N ALA A 4 7.24 -17.35 -5.87
CA ALA A 4 8.46 -17.15 -5.10
C ALA A 4 9.52 -16.43 -5.94
N LEU A 5 10.07 -15.38 -5.38
CA LEU A 5 11.23 -14.64 -5.89
C LEU A 5 12.43 -15.01 -5.03
N ASN A 6 13.52 -15.48 -5.64
CA ASN A 6 14.73 -15.88 -4.94
C ASN A 6 15.92 -15.03 -5.41
N GLY A 7 16.29 -14.01 -4.62
CA GLY A 7 17.38 -13.11 -4.95
C GLY A 7 17.18 -12.31 -6.24
N ILE A 8 15.92 -12.09 -6.65
CA ILE A 8 15.61 -11.36 -7.88
C ILE A 8 16.18 -9.95 -7.82
N THR A 9 16.94 -9.60 -8.84
CA THR A 9 17.62 -8.32 -8.97
C THR A 9 17.36 -7.74 -10.37
N ARG A 10 17.22 -6.42 -10.45
CA ARG A 10 17.17 -5.73 -11.73
C ARG A 10 18.10 -4.54 -11.76
N ARG A 11 19.03 -4.54 -12.72
CA ARG A 11 19.90 -3.41 -13.07
C ARG A 11 19.57 -2.91 -14.46
N VAL A 12 19.70 -1.60 -14.66
CA VAL A 12 19.64 -0.96 -15.97
C VAL A 12 20.86 -0.05 -16.07
N GLY A 13 21.83 -0.44 -16.89
CA GLY A 13 23.16 0.21 -16.85
C GLY A 13 23.80 0.04 -15.47
N ALA A 14 24.21 1.15 -14.87
CA ALA A 14 24.79 1.19 -13.52
C ALA A 14 23.71 1.19 -12.41
N ASP A 15 22.45 1.54 -12.72
CA ASP A 15 21.42 1.78 -11.74
C ASP A 15 20.76 0.49 -11.26
N LEU A 16 20.56 0.39 -9.95
CA LEU A 16 19.89 -0.73 -9.29
C LEU A 16 18.42 -0.40 -9.11
N HIS A 17 17.56 -0.92 -9.99
CA HIS A 17 16.12 -0.69 -9.95
C HIS A 17 15.39 -1.59 -8.94
N ILE A 18 15.82 -2.87 -8.84
CA ILE A 18 15.35 -3.80 -7.82
C ILE A 18 16.57 -4.43 -7.16
N ALA A 19 16.71 -4.21 -5.87
CA ALA A 19 17.74 -4.83 -5.03
C ALA A 19 17.46 -6.33 -4.86
N PRO A 20 18.44 -7.14 -4.47
CA PRO A 20 18.23 -8.57 -4.25
C PRO A 20 17.02 -8.80 -3.37
N THR A 21 15.99 -9.40 -3.95
CA THR A 21 14.66 -9.58 -3.32
C THR A 21 14.35 -11.05 -3.24
N THR A 22 14.14 -11.54 -2.01
CA THR A 22 13.64 -12.89 -1.74
C THR A 22 12.34 -12.77 -0.97
N VAL A 23 11.24 -13.24 -1.58
CA VAL A 23 9.92 -13.23 -0.99
C VAL A 23 9.06 -14.33 -1.62
N GLU A 24 8.24 -14.97 -0.83
CA GLU A 24 7.21 -15.89 -1.29
C GLU A 24 5.85 -15.26 -1.07
N LEU A 25 5.15 -14.95 -2.17
CA LEU A 25 3.82 -14.35 -2.12
C LEU A 25 2.77 -15.41 -1.78
N ALA A 26 1.73 -15.01 -1.05
CA ALA A 26 0.63 -15.90 -0.71
C ALA A 26 -0.10 -16.41 -1.96
N SER A 27 -0.42 -17.69 -1.97
CA SER A 27 -1.01 -18.39 -3.12
C SER A 27 -2.47 -18.06 -3.39
N HIS A 28 -3.18 -17.54 -2.41
CA HIS A 28 -4.58 -17.15 -2.50
C HIS A 28 -4.77 -15.76 -1.90
N GLY A 29 -5.73 -15.01 -2.44
CA GLY A 29 -6.00 -13.66 -1.99
C GLY A 29 -5.05 -12.61 -2.57
N PHE A 30 -5.08 -11.43 -1.99
CA PHE A 30 -4.30 -10.27 -2.43
C PHE A 30 -2.92 -10.26 -1.81
N ASN A 31 -1.92 -9.98 -2.65
CA ASN A 31 -0.58 -9.57 -2.26
C ASN A 31 -0.42 -8.11 -2.70
N VAL A 32 -0.44 -7.19 -1.79
CA VAL A 32 -0.37 -5.76 -2.10
C VAL A 32 1.09 -5.31 -2.09
N LEU A 33 1.55 -4.66 -3.15
CA LEU A 33 2.81 -3.93 -3.20
C LEU A 33 2.53 -2.48 -2.84
N LEU A 34 2.81 -2.09 -1.61
CA LEU A 34 2.61 -0.73 -1.11
C LEU A 34 3.93 0.05 -1.13
N GLY A 35 3.94 1.21 -1.76
CA GLY A 35 5.11 2.07 -1.78
C GLY A 35 4.85 3.37 -2.52
N THR A 36 5.66 4.37 -2.26
CA THR A 36 5.58 5.67 -2.96
C THR A 36 5.82 5.52 -4.46
N THR A 37 5.52 6.56 -5.23
CA THR A 37 5.92 6.62 -6.64
C THR A 37 7.43 6.39 -6.74
N LEU A 38 7.88 5.65 -7.75
CA LEU A 38 9.26 5.24 -7.99
C LEU A 38 9.85 4.23 -6.97
N ALA A 39 9.05 3.68 -6.06
CA ALA A 39 9.52 2.62 -5.14
C ALA A 39 9.91 1.30 -5.85
N GLY A 40 9.64 1.15 -7.16
CA GLY A 40 9.99 -0.04 -7.93
C GLY A 40 8.83 -1.04 -8.13
N LYS A 41 7.60 -0.71 -7.72
CA LYS A 41 6.41 -1.58 -7.80
C LYS A 41 6.18 -2.11 -9.22
N THR A 42 6.04 -1.22 -10.20
CA THR A 42 5.85 -1.58 -11.61
C THR A 42 6.98 -2.45 -12.15
N THR A 43 8.23 -2.12 -11.85
CA THR A 43 9.40 -2.92 -12.29
C THR A 43 9.35 -4.33 -11.72
N LEU A 44 9.03 -4.47 -10.43
CA LEU A 44 8.89 -5.78 -9.78
C LEU A 44 7.75 -6.60 -10.40
N MET A 45 6.61 -5.97 -10.70
CA MET A 45 5.49 -6.63 -11.37
C MET A 45 5.84 -7.07 -12.80
N GLN A 46 6.60 -6.27 -13.55
CA GLN A 46 7.07 -6.63 -14.89
C GLN A 46 8.03 -7.82 -14.86
N LEU A 47 8.87 -7.94 -13.83
CA LEU A 47 9.70 -9.12 -13.60
C LEU A 47 8.83 -10.36 -13.30
N MET A 48 7.82 -10.23 -12.42
CA MET A 48 6.86 -11.28 -12.10
C MET A 48 6.10 -11.74 -13.36
N ALA A 49 5.67 -10.80 -14.20
CA ALA A 49 4.98 -11.09 -15.46
C ALA A 49 5.86 -11.80 -16.50
N GLY A 50 7.18 -11.68 -16.40
CA GLY A 50 8.12 -12.13 -17.45
C GLY A 50 8.21 -11.17 -18.64
N LEU A 51 7.87 -9.91 -18.42
CA LEU A 51 8.03 -8.81 -19.40
C LEU A 51 9.45 -8.25 -19.39
N LEU A 52 10.07 -8.28 -18.22
CA LEU A 52 11.48 -7.94 -18.03
C LEU A 52 12.24 -9.18 -17.56
N PRO A 53 13.44 -9.48 -18.10
CA PRO A 53 14.31 -10.49 -17.55
C PRO A 53 14.96 -9.94 -16.25
N PRO A 54 15.14 -10.78 -15.22
CA PRO A 54 15.95 -10.39 -14.07
C PRO A 54 17.42 -10.32 -14.47
N SER A 55 18.20 -9.47 -13.78
CA SER A 55 19.66 -9.41 -13.92
C SER A 55 20.34 -10.53 -13.13
N ALA A 56 19.71 -10.99 -12.04
CA ALA A 56 20.13 -12.13 -11.22
C ALA A 56 18.93 -12.69 -10.46
N GLY A 57 19.11 -13.88 -9.88
CA GLY A 57 18.08 -14.57 -9.11
C GLY A 57 17.14 -15.42 -9.96
N SER A 58 16.16 -16.07 -9.33
CA SER A 58 15.19 -16.95 -9.99
C SER A 58 13.76 -16.67 -9.55
N LEU A 59 12.81 -16.94 -10.44
CA LEU A 59 11.37 -16.78 -10.24
C LEU A 59 10.69 -18.14 -10.37
N HIS A 60 9.98 -18.55 -9.32
CA HIS A 60 9.23 -19.81 -9.33
C HIS A 60 7.74 -19.53 -9.17
N PHE A 61 6.94 -20.15 -10.02
CA PHE A 61 5.50 -20.06 -9.95
C PHE A 61 4.86 -21.45 -9.93
N ARG A 62 4.04 -21.74 -8.92
CA ARG A 62 3.47 -23.08 -8.69
C ARG A 62 4.55 -24.17 -8.69
N GLY A 63 5.68 -23.91 -8.05
CA GLY A 63 6.81 -24.84 -7.93
C GLY A 63 7.63 -25.05 -9.21
N ARG A 64 7.34 -24.34 -10.30
CA ARG A 64 8.09 -24.40 -11.57
C ARG A 64 8.98 -23.18 -11.71
N ASP A 65 10.20 -23.38 -12.14
CA ASP A 65 11.06 -22.26 -12.54
C ASP A 65 10.50 -21.61 -13.81
N VAL A 66 10.16 -20.34 -13.70
CA VAL A 66 9.67 -19.53 -14.80
C VAL A 66 10.63 -18.38 -15.14
N THR A 67 11.84 -18.42 -14.59
CA THR A 67 12.90 -17.44 -14.89
C THR A 67 13.18 -17.41 -16.40
N GLY A 68 13.11 -16.21 -17.00
CA GLY A 68 13.35 -16.07 -18.45
C GLY A 68 12.27 -16.66 -19.37
N VAL A 69 11.24 -17.32 -18.86
CA VAL A 69 10.10 -17.77 -19.68
C VAL A 69 9.33 -16.55 -20.17
N ALA A 70 9.15 -16.43 -21.47
CA ALA A 70 8.46 -15.31 -22.10
C ALA A 70 6.99 -15.25 -21.65
N VAL A 71 6.45 -14.03 -21.48
CA VAL A 71 5.08 -13.76 -20.99
C VAL A 71 4.01 -14.50 -21.80
N GLN A 72 4.22 -14.68 -23.13
CA GLN A 72 3.28 -15.39 -24.03
C GLN A 72 3.09 -16.86 -23.65
N ARG A 73 4.07 -17.45 -22.94
CA ARG A 73 4.05 -18.85 -22.47
C ARG A 73 3.59 -18.97 -21.01
N ARG A 74 3.19 -17.84 -20.39
CA ARG A 74 2.68 -17.79 -19.01
C ARG A 74 1.21 -17.45 -19.01
N ASN A 75 0.44 -18.07 -18.13
CA ASN A 75 -0.96 -17.70 -17.95
C ASN A 75 -1.07 -16.50 -16.99
N VAL A 76 -0.65 -15.32 -17.45
CA VAL A 76 -0.62 -14.07 -16.71
C VAL A 76 -1.56 -13.05 -17.32
N ALA A 77 -2.25 -12.28 -16.49
CA ALA A 77 -2.97 -11.08 -16.87
C ALA A 77 -2.33 -9.87 -16.15
N MET A 78 -2.14 -8.77 -16.86
CA MET A 78 -1.60 -7.55 -16.29
C MET A 78 -2.41 -6.33 -16.71
N VAL A 79 -2.80 -5.53 -15.74
CA VAL A 79 -3.32 -4.17 -15.92
C VAL A 79 -2.16 -3.22 -15.64
N TYR A 80 -1.79 -2.44 -16.64
CA TYR A 80 -0.74 -1.44 -16.53
C TYR A 80 -1.31 -0.13 -15.98
N GLN A 81 -0.49 0.65 -15.31
CA GLN A 81 -0.81 2.01 -14.90
C GLN A 81 -1.23 2.88 -16.11
N GLN A 82 -0.54 2.72 -17.24
CA GLN A 82 -0.99 3.27 -18.53
C GLN A 82 -1.91 2.26 -19.20
N PHE A 83 -3.20 2.51 -19.20
CA PHE A 83 -4.17 1.64 -19.81
C PHE A 83 -4.03 1.62 -21.34
N ILE A 84 -3.64 0.47 -21.88
CA ILE A 84 -3.48 0.25 -23.31
C ILE A 84 -4.71 -0.51 -23.83
N ASN A 85 -5.49 0.11 -24.71
CA ASN A 85 -6.57 -0.55 -25.43
C ASN A 85 -6.21 -0.75 -26.91
N TYR A 86 -6.83 -1.72 -27.56
CA TYR A 86 -6.72 -1.89 -29.01
C TYR A 86 -7.58 -0.81 -29.67
N PRO A 87 -6.99 0.19 -30.37
CA PRO A 87 -7.73 1.39 -30.81
C PRO A 87 -8.77 1.10 -31.88
N ASN A 88 -8.57 0.05 -32.69
CA ASN A 88 -9.44 -0.33 -33.79
C ASN A 88 -10.57 -1.29 -33.38
N LEU A 89 -10.55 -1.78 -32.14
CA LEU A 89 -11.56 -2.69 -31.60
C LEU A 89 -12.58 -1.92 -30.75
N SER A 90 -13.84 -2.35 -30.78
CA SER A 90 -14.86 -1.86 -29.84
C SER A 90 -14.51 -2.26 -28.38
N VAL A 91 -15.20 -1.68 -27.40
CA VAL A 91 -15.09 -2.08 -25.99
C VAL A 91 -15.36 -3.58 -25.83
N PHE A 92 -16.45 -4.07 -26.46
CA PHE A 92 -16.77 -5.50 -26.45
C PHE A 92 -15.60 -6.35 -26.99
N GLU A 93 -15.05 -5.96 -28.14
CA GLU A 93 -13.97 -6.72 -28.78
C GLU A 93 -12.66 -6.63 -28.01
N ASN A 94 -12.37 -5.48 -27.39
CA ASN A 94 -11.24 -5.34 -26.47
C ASN A 94 -11.34 -6.36 -25.34
N ILE A 95 -12.48 -6.39 -24.64
CA ILE A 95 -12.70 -7.31 -23.51
C ILE A 95 -12.71 -8.77 -24.01
N ALA A 96 -13.34 -9.05 -25.13
CA ALA A 96 -13.47 -10.40 -25.70
C ALA A 96 -12.16 -10.97 -26.26
N SER A 97 -11.16 -10.11 -26.55
CA SER A 97 -9.94 -10.54 -27.26
C SER A 97 -9.20 -11.72 -26.63
N PRO A 98 -8.93 -11.78 -25.31
CA PRO A 98 -8.24 -12.93 -24.72
C PRO A 98 -9.10 -14.20 -24.74
N LEU A 99 -10.42 -14.09 -24.65
CA LEU A 99 -11.33 -15.25 -24.71
C LEU A 99 -11.40 -15.84 -26.13
N ARG A 100 -11.33 -14.98 -27.16
CA ARG A 100 -11.23 -15.43 -28.55
C ARG A 100 -9.95 -16.21 -28.82
N VAL A 101 -8.83 -15.71 -28.29
CA VAL A 101 -7.52 -16.41 -28.40
C VAL A 101 -7.58 -17.77 -27.68
N ALA A 102 -8.30 -17.84 -26.55
CA ALA A 102 -8.52 -19.09 -25.82
C ALA A 102 -9.54 -20.03 -26.49
N GLY A 103 -10.19 -19.62 -27.60
CA GLY A 103 -11.11 -20.46 -28.35
C GLY A 103 -12.48 -20.68 -27.70
N LEU A 104 -12.92 -19.79 -26.81
CA LEU A 104 -14.21 -19.94 -26.12
C LEU A 104 -15.39 -19.86 -27.10
N PRO A 105 -16.47 -20.65 -26.85
CA PRO A 105 -17.72 -20.55 -27.60
C PRO A 105 -18.33 -19.15 -27.53
N ARG A 106 -19.03 -18.72 -28.60
CA ARG A 106 -19.56 -17.36 -28.71
C ARG A 106 -20.52 -16.96 -27.57
N ASP A 107 -21.34 -17.89 -27.11
CA ASP A 107 -22.34 -17.59 -26.07
C ASP A 107 -21.65 -17.41 -24.70
N GLU A 108 -20.68 -18.24 -24.37
CA GLU A 108 -19.87 -18.12 -23.16
C GLU A 108 -19.04 -16.83 -23.17
N LEU A 109 -18.46 -16.49 -24.33
CA LEU A 109 -17.73 -15.25 -24.50
C LEU A 109 -18.64 -14.02 -24.26
N ARG A 110 -19.86 -14.02 -24.84
CA ARG A 110 -20.83 -12.94 -24.61
C ARG A 110 -21.25 -12.82 -23.16
N ARG A 111 -21.48 -13.95 -22.49
CA ARG A 111 -21.85 -13.99 -21.07
C ARG A 111 -20.76 -13.36 -20.21
N ARG A 112 -19.51 -13.84 -20.31
CA ARG A 112 -18.38 -13.33 -19.51
C ARG A 112 -18.09 -11.85 -19.77
N VAL A 113 -18.11 -11.41 -21.02
CA VAL A 113 -17.96 -9.99 -21.37
C VAL A 113 -19.09 -9.16 -20.76
N GLY A 114 -20.33 -9.63 -20.82
CA GLY A 114 -21.50 -8.94 -20.27
C GLY A 114 -21.40 -8.77 -18.74
N GLU A 115 -21.01 -9.82 -18.03
CA GLU A 115 -20.84 -9.80 -16.58
C GLU A 115 -19.79 -8.77 -16.14
N LEU A 116 -18.62 -8.77 -16.78
CA LEU A 116 -17.57 -7.80 -16.45
C LEU A 116 -17.90 -6.39 -16.92
N ALA A 117 -18.59 -6.25 -18.06
CA ALA A 117 -19.04 -4.95 -18.51
C ALA A 117 -20.08 -4.33 -17.55
N ALA A 118 -20.95 -5.15 -16.97
CA ALA A 118 -21.90 -4.70 -15.94
C ALA A 118 -21.17 -4.27 -14.67
N LEU A 119 -20.26 -5.09 -14.16
CA LEU A 119 -19.45 -4.80 -12.98
C LEU A 119 -18.67 -3.48 -13.12
N LEU A 120 -18.05 -3.27 -14.28
CA LEU A 120 -17.23 -2.10 -14.58
C LEU A 120 -18.00 -0.93 -15.19
N GLN A 121 -19.35 -0.99 -15.19
CA GLN A 121 -20.23 0.05 -15.73
C GLN A 121 -19.92 0.42 -17.19
N LEU A 122 -19.66 -0.60 -18.03
CA LEU A 122 -19.34 -0.46 -19.45
C LEU A 122 -20.46 -0.94 -20.37
N SER A 123 -21.55 -1.48 -19.84
CA SER A 123 -22.62 -2.15 -20.64
C SER A 123 -23.17 -1.25 -21.77
N ALA A 124 -23.41 0.04 -21.48
CA ALA A 124 -23.89 0.99 -22.48
C ALA A 124 -22.82 1.43 -23.51
N LEU A 125 -21.57 1.05 -23.30
CA LEU A 125 -20.41 1.49 -24.08
C LEU A 125 -19.82 0.37 -24.95
N LEU A 126 -20.36 -0.84 -24.89
CA LEU A 126 -19.80 -2.04 -25.55
C LEU A 126 -19.55 -1.87 -27.06
N GLY A 127 -20.37 -1.08 -27.73
CA GLY A 127 -20.21 -0.79 -29.17
C GLY A 127 -19.21 0.31 -29.50
N ARG A 128 -18.77 1.12 -28.52
CA ARG A 128 -17.88 2.26 -28.76
C ARG A 128 -16.43 1.81 -28.94
N ARG A 129 -15.63 2.65 -29.60
CA ARG A 129 -14.17 2.49 -29.70
C ARG A 129 -13.46 3.29 -28.62
N PRO A 130 -12.20 2.96 -28.27
CA PRO A 130 -11.43 3.68 -27.26
C PRO A 130 -11.34 5.20 -27.46
N ALA A 131 -11.27 5.69 -28.70
CA ALA A 131 -11.25 7.12 -29.01
C ALA A 131 -12.54 7.87 -28.61
N GLU A 132 -13.65 7.15 -28.41
CA GLU A 132 -14.97 7.68 -28.02
C GLU A 132 -15.21 7.61 -26.51
N LEU A 133 -14.19 7.20 -25.73
CA LEU A 133 -14.25 6.96 -24.29
C LEU A 133 -13.47 8.02 -23.51
N SER A 134 -13.96 8.37 -22.31
CA SER A 134 -13.15 9.11 -21.34
C SER A 134 -11.97 8.24 -20.84
N GLY A 135 -10.94 8.88 -20.23
CA GLY A 135 -9.79 8.18 -19.68
C GLY A 135 -10.19 7.08 -18.70
N GLY A 136 -11.08 7.36 -17.74
CA GLY A 136 -11.58 6.35 -16.80
C GLY A 136 -12.35 5.20 -17.47
N GLN A 137 -13.09 5.46 -18.56
CA GLN A 137 -13.77 4.40 -19.34
C GLN A 137 -12.76 3.53 -20.09
N GLN A 138 -11.69 4.12 -20.63
CA GLN A 138 -10.60 3.38 -21.26
C GLN A 138 -9.87 2.50 -20.24
N GLN A 139 -9.59 3.02 -19.04
CA GLN A 139 -8.97 2.26 -17.97
C GLN A 139 -9.82 1.06 -17.55
N ARG A 140 -11.13 1.26 -17.36
CA ARG A 140 -12.07 0.17 -17.05
C ARG A 140 -12.12 -0.89 -18.15
N THR A 141 -12.06 -0.48 -19.42
CA THR A 141 -11.99 -1.39 -20.57
C THR A 141 -10.73 -2.25 -20.54
N ALA A 142 -9.56 -1.66 -20.26
CA ALA A 142 -8.31 -2.39 -20.13
C ALA A 142 -8.34 -3.35 -18.92
N MET A 143 -8.93 -2.92 -17.80
CA MET A 143 -9.14 -3.75 -16.62
C MET A 143 -10.06 -4.93 -16.91
N ALA A 144 -11.22 -4.69 -17.58
CA ALA A 144 -12.13 -5.76 -17.98
C ALA A 144 -11.45 -6.81 -18.85
N ARG A 145 -10.62 -6.36 -19.82
CA ARG A 145 -9.85 -7.27 -20.67
C ARG A 145 -8.87 -8.15 -19.88
N ALA A 146 -8.23 -7.63 -18.85
CA ALA A 146 -7.33 -8.42 -18.01
C ALA A 146 -8.09 -9.40 -17.10
N LEU A 147 -9.23 -8.95 -16.54
CA LEU A 147 -10.01 -9.72 -15.57
C LEU A 147 -10.89 -10.80 -16.20
N VAL A 148 -11.22 -10.69 -17.50
CA VAL A 148 -12.04 -11.67 -18.22
C VAL A 148 -11.30 -13.00 -18.44
N LYS A 149 -9.96 -12.95 -18.41
CA LYS A 149 -9.08 -14.09 -18.57
C LYS A 149 -9.01 -14.90 -17.27
N ASP A 150 -9.11 -16.22 -17.34
CA ASP A 150 -8.82 -17.11 -16.21
C ASP A 150 -7.29 -17.26 -16.08
N ALA A 151 -6.64 -16.21 -15.55
CA ALA A 151 -5.20 -16.17 -15.37
C ALA A 151 -4.81 -16.75 -14.02
N ASP A 152 -3.71 -17.52 -14.00
CA ASP A 152 -3.13 -18.05 -12.76
C ASP A 152 -2.46 -16.97 -11.92
N LEU A 153 -1.93 -15.92 -12.58
CA LEU A 153 -1.31 -14.75 -11.96
C LEU A 153 -1.95 -13.48 -12.53
N VAL A 154 -2.52 -12.66 -11.66
CA VAL A 154 -3.13 -11.38 -12.01
C VAL A 154 -2.34 -10.26 -11.36
N LEU A 155 -1.86 -9.34 -12.18
CA LEU A 155 -1.04 -8.20 -11.77
C LEU A 155 -1.80 -6.91 -12.07
N LEU A 156 -2.09 -6.11 -11.04
CA LEU A 156 -2.88 -4.89 -11.11
C LEU A 156 -2.02 -3.70 -10.66
N ASP A 157 -1.49 -2.93 -11.62
CA ASP A 157 -0.59 -1.81 -11.34
C ASP A 157 -1.39 -0.50 -11.24
N GLU A 158 -1.65 -0.05 -10.02
CA GLU A 158 -2.46 1.12 -9.66
C GLU A 158 -3.80 1.17 -10.41
N PRO A 159 -4.61 0.09 -10.39
CA PRO A 159 -5.74 -0.06 -11.29
C PRO A 159 -6.89 0.92 -11.02
N LEU A 160 -6.93 1.57 -9.85
CA LEU A 160 -8.00 2.46 -9.43
C LEU A 160 -7.59 3.95 -9.42
N ALA A 161 -6.34 4.29 -9.71
CA ALA A 161 -5.78 5.64 -9.51
C ALA A 161 -6.51 6.77 -10.28
N ASN A 162 -7.02 6.50 -11.50
CA ASN A 162 -7.64 7.52 -12.35
C ASN A 162 -9.18 7.41 -12.40
N LEU A 163 -9.78 6.72 -11.44
CA LEU A 163 -11.23 6.57 -11.36
C LEU A 163 -11.83 7.64 -10.44
N ASP A 164 -13.08 8.01 -10.71
CA ASP A 164 -13.85 8.83 -9.79
C ASP A 164 -14.05 8.12 -8.43
N TYR A 165 -14.23 8.91 -7.37
CA TYR A 165 -14.28 8.43 -5.99
C TYR A 165 -15.33 7.31 -5.79
N LYS A 166 -16.56 7.53 -6.27
CA LYS A 166 -17.67 6.59 -6.06
C LYS A 166 -17.43 5.24 -6.73
N LEU A 167 -16.88 5.27 -7.94
CA LEU A 167 -16.54 4.06 -8.67
C LEU A 167 -15.33 3.35 -8.05
N ARG A 168 -14.33 4.11 -7.59
CA ARG A 168 -13.16 3.56 -6.89
C ARG A 168 -13.59 2.79 -5.64
N GLU A 169 -14.46 3.37 -4.81
CA GLU A 169 -15.00 2.68 -3.64
C GLU A 169 -15.73 1.40 -4.01
N GLY A 170 -16.68 1.47 -4.96
CA GLY A 170 -17.42 0.30 -5.40
C GLY A 170 -16.52 -0.82 -5.93
N LEU A 171 -15.54 -0.49 -6.75
CA LEU A 171 -14.61 -1.49 -7.29
C LEU A 171 -13.66 -2.05 -6.23
N ARG A 172 -13.24 -1.25 -5.26
CA ARG A 172 -12.41 -1.70 -4.13
C ARG A 172 -13.08 -2.80 -3.32
N ASP A 173 -14.40 -2.66 -3.11
CA ASP A 173 -15.20 -3.68 -2.41
C ASP A 173 -15.49 -4.91 -3.28
N GLU A 174 -15.64 -4.73 -4.58
CA GLU A 174 -15.98 -5.82 -5.51
C GLU A 174 -14.75 -6.64 -5.95
N LEU A 175 -13.56 -6.04 -6.02
CA LEU A 175 -12.35 -6.76 -6.44
C LEU A 175 -12.06 -8.00 -5.57
N PRO A 176 -12.09 -7.95 -4.23
CA PRO A 176 -11.91 -9.15 -3.41
C PRO A 176 -12.95 -10.23 -3.70
N ARG A 177 -14.22 -9.85 -3.93
CA ARG A 177 -15.29 -10.79 -4.26
C ARG A 177 -15.10 -11.44 -5.62
N LEU A 178 -14.62 -10.66 -6.61
CA LEU A 178 -14.33 -11.18 -7.95
C LEU A 178 -13.28 -12.28 -7.96
N PHE A 179 -12.31 -12.21 -7.05
CA PHE A 179 -11.24 -13.20 -6.92
C PHE A 179 -11.53 -14.27 -5.87
N ALA A 180 -12.58 -14.11 -5.04
CA ALA A 180 -12.96 -15.10 -4.06
C ALA A 180 -13.28 -16.45 -4.73
N GLY A 181 -12.65 -17.52 -4.27
CA GLY A 181 -12.83 -18.87 -4.81
C GLY A 181 -12.10 -19.15 -6.14
N ARG A 182 -11.37 -18.19 -6.72
CA ARG A 182 -10.51 -18.45 -7.88
C ARG A 182 -9.16 -18.98 -7.43
N ASP A 183 -8.63 -19.98 -8.13
CA ASP A 183 -7.26 -20.49 -7.92
C ASP A 183 -6.25 -19.62 -8.67
N CYS A 184 -6.10 -18.37 -8.25
CA CYS A 184 -5.14 -17.43 -8.82
C CYS A 184 -4.39 -16.66 -7.73
N THR A 185 -3.19 -16.22 -8.05
CA THR A 185 -2.41 -15.28 -7.23
C THR A 185 -2.66 -13.87 -7.75
N VAL A 186 -3.09 -12.97 -6.88
CA VAL A 186 -3.31 -11.56 -7.22
C VAL A 186 -2.20 -10.71 -6.59
N VAL A 187 -1.56 -9.89 -7.42
CA VAL A 187 -0.61 -8.86 -6.96
C VAL A 187 -1.18 -7.49 -7.33
N TYR A 188 -1.36 -6.65 -6.35
CA TYR A 188 -1.97 -5.33 -6.48
C TYR A 188 -0.98 -4.25 -6.04
N ALA A 189 -0.54 -3.39 -6.93
CA ALA A 189 0.33 -2.27 -6.58
C ALA A 189 -0.48 -1.01 -6.31
N THR A 190 -0.15 -0.31 -5.23
CA THR A 190 -0.77 0.97 -4.86
C THR A 190 0.21 1.89 -4.14
N THR A 191 -0.08 3.17 -4.16
CA THR A 191 0.56 4.19 -3.32
C THR A 191 -0.28 4.51 -2.07
N GLU A 192 -1.53 4.01 -1.99
CA GLU A 192 -2.49 4.34 -0.93
C GLU A 192 -2.48 3.28 0.20
N PRO A 193 -2.04 3.64 1.42
CA PRO A 193 -2.06 2.72 2.58
C PRO A 193 -3.44 2.18 2.91
N ALA A 194 -4.49 3.00 2.74
CA ALA A 194 -5.87 2.61 2.98
C ALA A 194 -6.31 1.46 2.08
N GLU A 195 -5.92 1.44 0.80
CA GLU A 195 -6.22 0.34 -0.11
C GLU A 195 -5.58 -0.96 0.35
N ALA A 196 -4.32 -0.91 0.83
CA ALA A 196 -3.62 -2.08 1.33
C ALA A 196 -4.33 -2.72 2.55
N LEU A 197 -4.91 -1.90 3.43
CA LEU A 197 -5.68 -2.39 4.58
C LEU A 197 -7.05 -2.94 4.18
N LEU A 198 -7.74 -2.25 3.26
CA LEU A 198 -9.10 -2.62 2.84
C LEU A 198 -9.13 -3.88 1.97
N LEU A 199 -8.16 -4.04 1.06
CA LEU A 199 -8.03 -5.27 0.27
C LEU A 199 -7.65 -6.47 1.14
N GLY A 200 -7.02 -6.23 2.28
CA GLY A 200 -6.58 -7.27 3.20
C GLY A 200 -5.48 -8.16 2.61
N GLY A 201 -5.38 -9.41 3.09
CA GLY A 201 -4.35 -10.34 2.63
C GLY A 201 -2.96 -9.96 3.14
N HIS A 202 -1.95 -10.05 2.26
CA HIS A 202 -0.56 -9.75 2.59
C HIS A 202 -0.11 -8.46 1.93
N VAL A 203 0.79 -7.73 2.58
CA VAL A 203 1.41 -6.53 2.02
C VAL A 203 2.92 -6.66 2.01
N ALA A 204 3.53 -6.29 0.89
CA ALA A 204 4.95 -6.02 0.74
C ALA A 204 5.13 -4.51 0.68
N THR A 205 5.67 -3.91 1.73
CA THR A 205 6.07 -2.49 1.70
C THR A 205 7.36 -2.34 0.91
N MET A 206 7.38 -1.36 0.01
CA MET A 206 8.51 -1.12 -0.90
C MET A 206 9.07 0.29 -0.76
N HIS A 207 10.40 0.38 -0.74
CA HIS A 207 11.13 1.64 -0.74
C HIS A 207 12.41 1.48 -1.55
N GLU A 208 12.66 2.37 -2.52
CA GLU A 208 13.87 2.39 -3.34
C GLU A 208 14.29 1.02 -3.89
N GLY A 209 13.35 0.32 -4.53
CA GLY A 209 13.59 -0.98 -5.13
C GLY A 209 13.79 -2.14 -4.16
N ARG A 210 13.47 -1.97 -2.87
CA ARG A 210 13.58 -2.99 -1.83
C ARG A 210 12.23 -3.27 -1.20
N ILE A 211 11.95 -4.53 -0.89
CA ILE A 211 10.87 -4.89 0.03
C ILE A 211 11.40 -4.67 1.45
N THR A 212 10.80 -3.75 2.21
CA THR A 212 11.19 -3.46 3.60
C THR A 212 10.57 -4.46 4.56
N GLN A 213 9.31 -4.87 4.30
CA GLN A 213 8.62 -5.91 5.08
C GLN A 213 7.58 -6.61 4.22
N PHE A 214 7.32 -7.89 4.48
CA PHE A 214 6.23 -8.67 3.90
C PHE A 214 5.50 -9.44 5.01
N GLY A 215 4.19 -9.39 5.02
CA GLY A 215 3.35 -10.09 6.00
C GLY A 215 1.87 -9.73 5.88
N PRO A 216 1.01 -10.24 6.77
CA PRO A 216 -0.39 -9.84 6.85
C PRO A 216 -0.54 -8.33 6.99
N ALA A 217 -1.43 -7.70 6.21
CA ALA A 217 -1.52 -6.24 6.12
C ALA A 217 -1.70 -5.55 7.48
N ALA A 218 -2.60 -6.10 8.34
CA ALA A 218 -2.85 -5.55 9.66
C ALA A 218 -1.63 -5.68 10.60
N GLU A 219 -0.83 -6.74 10.45
CA GLU A 219 0.38 -6.94 11.25
C GLU A 219 1.49 -5.96 10.84
N VAL A 220 1.76 -5.86 9.53
CA VAL A 220 2.76 -4.91 9.00
C VAL A 220 2.40 -3.47 9.37
N TYR A 221 1.10 -3.13 9.36
CA TYR A 221 0.63 -1.83 9.80
C TYR A 221 0.87 -1.60 11.30
N ARG A 222 0.53 -2.55 12.15
CA ARG A 222 0.64 -2.41 13.61
C ARG A 222 2.08 -2.52 14.12
N ARG A 223 2.88 -3.41 13.48
CA ARG A 223 4.26 -3.74 13.85
C ARG A 223 5.19 -3.60 12.66
N PRO A 224 5.42 -2.37 12.19
CA PRO A 224 6.38 -2.13 11.11
C PRO A 224 7.78 -2.50 11.60
N ARG A 225 8.51 -3.30 10.81
CA ARG A 225 9.88 -3.74 11.16
C ARG A 225 10.82 -2.57 11.42
N ASP A 226 10.64 -1.49 10.67
CA ASP A 226 11.50 -0.31 10.69
C ASP A 226 10.70 0.97 10.41
N LEU A 227 11.34 2.11 10.64
CA LEU A 227 10.75 3.42 10.41
C LEU A 227 10.37 3.66 8.93
N ARG A 228 11.09 3.05 7.98
CA ARG A 228 10.77 3.15 6.54
C ARG A 228 9.43 2.48 6.24
N THR A 229 9.22 1.29 6.76
CA THR A 229 7.93 0.59 6.68
C THR A 229 6.81 1.41 7.31
N ALA A 230 7.04 2.00 8.50
CA ALA A 230 6.05 2.84 9.17
C ALA A 230 5.70 4.08 8.33
N ARG A 231 6.69 4.71 7.69
CA ARG A 231 6.48 5.86 6.79
C ARG A 231 5.70 5.49 5.54
N VAL A 232 6.02 4.36 4.90
CA VAL A 232 5.32 3.88 3.70
C VAL A 232 3.86 3.58 4.02
N PHE A 233 3.57 3.11 5.24
CA PHE A 233 2.23 2.73 5.67
C PHE A 233 1.48 3.86 6.39
N SER A 234 1.86 5.11 6.18
CA SER A 234 1.21 6.27 6.83
C SER A 234 0.91 7.37 5.81
N ASP A 235 -0.39 7.70 5.69
CA ASP A 235 -0.89 8.83 4.91
C ASP A 235 -1.99 9.53 5.73
N PRO A 236 -1.81 10.80 6.08
CA PRO A 236 -0.59 11.61 5.97
C PRO A 236 0.63 11.02 6.69
N PRO A 237 1.85 11.55 6.43
CA PRO A 237 3.08 11.01 6.99
C PRO A 237 3.05 10.87 8.50
N ILE A 238 3.65 9.78 9.00
CA ILE A 238 3.81 9.53 10.44
C ILE A 238 4.60 10.67 11.10
N ASN A 239 4.13 11.15 12.25
CA ASN A 239 4.83 12.13 13.06
C ASN A 239 6.08 11.49 13.69
N ILE A 240 7.20 12.19 13.65
CA ILE A 240 8.49 11.68 14.11
C ILE A 240 9.15 12.69 15.04
N ALA A 241 9.66 12.19 16.17
CA ALA A 241 10.48 12.99 17.10
C ALA A 241 11.60 12.15 17.71
N ARG A 242 12.64 12.81 18.21
CA ARG A 242 13.62 12.19 19.10
C ARG A 242 13.11 12.22 20.51
N VAL A 243 13.23 11.10 21.22
CA VAL A 243 12.80 10.94 22.62
C VAL A 243 13.87 10.22 23.42
N ALA A 244 13.95 10.51 24.71
CA ALA A 244 14.88 9.86 25.62
C ALA A 244 14.12 9.06 26.67
N LYS A 245 14.44 7.78 26.82
CA LYS A 245 13.95 6.95 27.93
C LYS A 245 14.89 7.07 29.13
N ARG A 246 14.33 7.37 30.30
CA ARG A 246 15.03 7.43 31.57
C ARG A 246 14.18 6.78 32.66
N GLY A 247 14.62 5.65 33.20
CA GLY A 247 13.84 4.87 34.14
C GLY A 247 12.50 4.43 33.56
N ALA A 248 11.38 4.74 34.21
CA ALA A 248 10.04 4.38 33.78
C ALA A 248 9.36 5.42 32.87
N ARG A 249 10.10 6.44 32.42
CA ARG A 249 9.51 7.57 31.68
C ARG A 249 10.18 7.79 30.33
N MET A 250 9.38 8.24 29.37
CA MET A 250 9.83 8.75 28.08
C MET A 250 9.76 10.26 28.08
N HIS A 251 10.76 10.93 27.53
CA HIS A 251 10.89 12.39 27.49
C HIS A 251 10.97 12.87 26.04
N LEU A 252 10.10 13.80 25.66
CA LEU A 252 10.13 14.54 24.40
C LEU A 252 10.79 15.91 24.66
N GLY A 253 12.10 15.93 24.76
CA GLY A 253 12.84 17.12 25.16
C GLY A 253 12.33 17.69 26.49
N GLU A 254 12.08 19.01 26.53
CA GLU A 254 11.44 19.70 27.64
C GLU A 254 9.92 19.89 27.44
N LEU A 255 9.37 19.44 26.31
CA LEU A 255 7.97 19.68 25.93
C LEU A 255 6.98 18.82 26.70
N ALA A 256 7.32 17.57 26.92
CA ALA A 256 6.46 16.60 27.57
C ALA A 256 7.21 15.38 28.05
N ASP A 257 6.68 14.70 29.06
CA ASP A 257 7.15 13.41 29.50
C ASP A 257 5.96 12.55 29.96
N TRP A 258 6.10 11.23 29.86
CA TRP A 258 5.04 10.29 30.23
C TRP A 258 5.59 8.96 30.75
N ALA A 259 4.81 8.30 31.59
CA ALA A 259 5.08 6.94 32.00
C ALA A 259 4.86 6.00 30.81
N LEU A 260 5.82 5.11 30.56
CA LEU A 260 5.71 4.12 29.50
C LEU A 260 4.58 3.12 29.79
N PRO A 261 3.79 2.73 28.78
CA PRO A 261 2.90 1.57 28.87
C PRO A 261 3.67 0.33 29.30
N ALA A 262 2.99 -0.61 29.96
CA ALA A 262 3.63 -1.80 30.53
C ALA A 262 4.43 -2.62 29.49
N HIS A 263 3.98 -2.64 28.24
CA HIS A 263 4.66 -3.35 27.15
C HIS A 263 5.97 -2.67 26.70
N ASP A 264 6.17 -1.37 26.97
CA ASP A 264 7.37 -0.62 26.62
C ASP A 264 8.27 -0.32 27.84
N ALA A 265 7.79 -0.63 29.05
CA ALA A 265 8.50 -0.31 30.29
C ALA A 265 9.89 -1.00 30.39
N ALA A 266 10.04 -2.16 29.75
CA ALA A 266 11.28 -2.94 29.74
C ALA A 266 12.31 -2.47 28.69
N LEU A 267 12.01 -1.45 27.87
CA LEU A 267 13.00 -0.86 26.97
C LEU A 267 14.21 -0.35 27.76
N PRO A 268 15.45 -0.52 27.26
CA PRO A 268 16.63 0.06 27.89
C PRO A 268 16.59 1.59 27.98
N ASP A 269 17.26 2.19 28.96
CA ASP A 269 17.45 3.65 28.95
C ASP A 269 18.32 4.05 27.76
N GLY A 270 17.93 5.11 27.05
CA GLY A 270 18.60 5.55 25.83
C GLY A 270 17.76 6.49 24.97
N GLU A 271 18.33 6.83 23.82
CA GLU A 271 17.69 7.68 22.81
C GLU A 271 16.95 6.80 21.80
N TYR A 272 15.74 7.23 21.43
CA TYR A 272 14.87 6.56 20.46
C TYR A 272 14.30 7.56 19.47
N THR A 273 13.88 7.05 18.33
CA THR A 273 13.00 7.78 17.41
C THR A 273 11.56 7.34 17.67
N LEU A 274 10.71 8.29 18.09
CA LEU A 274 9.29 8.09 18.22
C LEU A 274 8.62 8.24 16.87
N GLY A 275 7.71 7.32 16.55
CA GLY A 275 6.73 7.44 15.46
C GLY A 275 5.32 7.43 16.00
N LEU A 276 4.49 8.40 15.62
CA LEU A 276 3.08 8.46 16.01
C LEU A 276 2.21 8.86 14.82
N ARG A 277 1.22 8.01 14.48
CA ARG A 277 0.36 8.29 13.34
C ARG A 277 -0.54 9.50 13.58
N PRO A 278 -0.89 10.27 12.53
CA PRO A 278 -1.66 11.51 12.63
C PRO A 278 -3.02 11.38 13.36
N HIS A 279 -3.72 10.27 13.21
CA HIS A 279 -5.02 10.02 13.87
C HIS A 279 -4.91 9.68 15.37
N HIS A 280 -3.70 9.49 15.89
CA HIS A 280 -3.40 9.37 17.33
C HIS A 280 -2.98 10.70 17.94
N VAL A 281 -2.97 11.78 17.16
CA VAL A 281 -2.69 13.14 17.58
C VAL A 281 -3.97 13.95 17.40
N LEU A 282 -4.64 14.33 18.47
CA LEU A 282 -5.94 14.98 18.39
C LEU A 282 -5.92 16.37 19.06
N PRO A 283 -6.70 17.35 18.55
CA PRO A 283 -6.92 18.59 19.26
C PRO A 283 -7.39 18.31 20.70
N ALA A 284 -6.75 18.94 21.69
CA ALA A 284 -6.97 18.63 23.11
C ALA A 284 -8.42 18.82 23.57
N ALA A 285 -9.17 19.72 22.90
CA ALA A 285 -10.58 19.95 23.19
C ALA A 285 -11.47 18.72 22.93
N LEU A 286 -11.07 17.83 22.04
CA LEU A 286 -11.86 16.64 21.64
C LEU A 286 -11.71 15.47 22.61
N VAL A 287 -10.64 15.44 23.37
CA VAL A 287 -10.26 14.29 24.20
C VAL A 287 -9.95 14.65 25.63
N ALA A 288 -10.48 15.79 26.09
CA ALA A 288 -10.24 16.28 27.43
C ALA A 288 -10.66 15.23 28.50
N GLY A 289 -9.72 14.93 29.42
CA GLY A 289 -9.94 13.98 30.52
C GLY A 289 -9.78 12.50 30.15
N GLN A 290 -9.42 12.15 28.92
CA GLN A 290 -9.10 10.76 28.57
C GLN A 290 -7.73 10.38 29.16
N PRO A 291 -7.61 9.23 29.85
CA PRO A 291 -6.34 8.76 30.36
C PRO A 291 -5.38 8.31 29.24
N GLY A 292 -4.07 8.24 29.54
CA GLY A 292 -3.08 7.75 28.57
C GLY A 292 -2.70 8.72 27.46
N ARG A 293 -3.07 10.00 27.62
CA ARG A 293 -2.73 11.06 26.67
C ARG A 293 -1.77 12.08 27.28
N VAL A 294 -0.92 12.62 26.42
CA VAL A 294 0.08 13.62 26.80
C VAL A 294 -0.16 14.88 25.97
N ARG A 295 -0.27 16.00 26.65
CA ARG A 295 -0.54 17.29 26.04
C ARG A 295 0.71 17.99 25.58
N VAL A 296 0.68 18.48 24.35
CA VAL A 296 1.71 19.33 23.75
C VAL A 296 1.05 20.59 23.18
N GLU A 297 1.83 21.64 23.02
CA GLU A 297 1.39 22.87 22.37
C GLU A 297 2.24 23.11 21.13
N GLY A 298 1.61 23.38 19.98
CA GLY A 298 2.29 23.63 18.72
C GLY A 298 1.60 24.75 17.93
N LYS A 299 2.39 25.44 17.09
CA LYS A 299 1.89 26.50 16.22
C LYS A 299 1.22 25.91 14.99
N VAL A 300 -0.05 26.22 14.75
CA VAL A 300 -0.80 25.77 13.58
C VAL A 300 -0.25 26.43 12.32
N LEU A 301 0.12 25.61 11.34
CA LEU A 301 0.67 26.04 10.04
C LEU A 301 -0.40 26.05 8.95
N ILE A 302 -1.20 24.98 8.90
CA ILE A 302 -2.29 24.78 7.94
C ILE A 302 -3.43 24.06 8.67
N ASN A 303 -4.68 24.40 8.34
CA ASN A 303 -5.86 23.67 8.80
C ASN A 303 -6.76 23.38 7.60
N GLU A 304 -6.83 22.13 7.19
CA GLU A 304 -7.65 21.65 6.08
C GLU A 304 -8.91 20.98 6.61
N ILE A 305 -10.05 21.28 5.98
CA ILE A 305 -11.36 20.74 6.39
C ILE A 305 -12.01 20.11 5.18
N SER A 306 -12.21 18.79 5.21
CA SER A 306 -12.87 18.03 4.14
C SER A 306 -14.37 17.78 4.40
N GLY A 307 -14.89 18.24 5.54
CA GLY A 307 -16.28 17.99 5.98
C GLY A 307 -16.39 16.72 6.85
N SER A 308 -15.78 15.63 6.47
CA SER A 308 -15.70 14.39 7.28
C SER A 308 -14.55 14.42 8.29
N GLU A 309 -13.48 15.14 7.94
CA GLU A 309 -12.24 15.20 8.71
C GLU A 309 -11.64 16.59 8.69
N SER A 310 -10.87 16.90 9.73
CA SER A 310 -10.01 18.08 9.81
C SER A 310 -8.58 17.64 9.99
N ILE A 311 -7.69 18.16 9.13
CA ILE A 311 -6.26 17.87 9.14
C ILE A 311 -5.54 19.15 9.55
N ALA A 312 -4.85 19.12 10.68
CA ALA A 312 -4.04 20.23 11.15
C ALA A 312 -2.55 19.90 11.00
N HIS A 313 -1.84 20.72 10.23
CA HIS A 313 -0.39 20.74 10.22
C HIS A 313 0.08 21.78 11.25
N PHE A 314 0.97 21.39 12.13
CA PHE A 314 1.48 22.27 13.16
C PHE A 314 2.98 22.05 13.42
N ALA A 315 3.66 23.07 13.90
CA ALA A 315 5.05 22.97 14.31
C ALA A 315 5.15 22.57 15.78
N LEU A 316 5.82 21.46 16.06
CA LEU A 316 6.20 21.02 17.41
C LEU A 316 7.71 20.91 17.47
N ASP A 317 8.34 21.71 18.32
CA ASP A 317 9.82 21.80 18.42
C ASP A 317 10.50 22.05 17.04
N GLY A 318 9.94 22.98 16.28
CA GLY A 318 10.44 23.33 14.94
C GLY A 318 10.24 22.27 13.86
N ARG A 319 9.61 21.15 14.17
CA ARG A 319 9.32 20.04 13.24
C ARG A 319 7.86 20.03 12.84
N PRO A 320 7.54 19.69 11.56
CA PRO A 320 6.15 19.56 11.14
C PRO A 320 5.53 18.29 11.72
N TRP A 321 4.36 18.45 12.33
CA TRP A 321 3.49 17.39 12.81
C TRP A 321 2.11 17.50 12.17
N VAL A 322 1.39 16.39 12.10
CA VAL A 322 0.04 16.31 11.54
C VAL A 322 -0.90 15.68 12.56
N SER A 323 -2.07 16.28 12.68
CA SER A 323 -3.22 15.77 13.45
C SER A 323 -4.37 15.54 12.51
N ILE A 324 -5.07 14.40 12.65
CA ILE A 324 -6.33 14.11 11.94
C ILE A 324 -7.43 13.91 12.97
N ALA A 325 -8.51 14.66 12.85
CA ALA A 325 -9.69 14.52 13.70
C ALA A 325 -10.94 14.37 12.85
N HIS A 326 -11.85 13.47 13.24
CA HIS A 326 -13.16 13.37 12.59
C HIS A 326 -14.01 14.60 12.83
N GLY A 327 -14.74 15.02 11.81
CA GLY A 327 -15.62 16.19 11.85
C GLY A 327 -14.90 17.50 11.51
N VAL A 328 -15.63 18.60 11.69
CA VAL A 328 -15.19 19.95 11.37
C VAL A 328 -14.62 20.62 12.62
N HIS A 329 -13.31 20.84 12.65
CA HIS A 329 -12.58 21.47 13.74
C HIS A 329 -11.71 22.61 13.20
N GLN A 330 -12.12 23.85 13.50
CA GLN A 330 -11.39 25.03 13.08
C GLN A 330 -10.29 25.36 14.08
N LEU A 331 -9.06 25.36 13.61
CA LEU A 331 -7.88 25.84 14.33
C LEU A 331 -7.36 27.10 13.63
N ALA A 332 -7.06 28.15 14.38
CA ALA A 332 -6.56 29.40 13.82
C ALA A 332 -5.12 29.24 13.32
N VAL A 333 -4.92 29.45 12.02
CA VAL A 333 -3.59 29.40 11.40
C VAL A 333 -2.70 30.52 11.94
N GLY A 334 -1.48 30.17 12.29
CA GLY A 334 -0.51 31.11 12.89
C GLY A 334 -0.55 31.15 14.42
N GLU A 335 -1.60 30.64 15.04
CA GLU A 335 -1.79 30.66 16.50
C GLU A 335 -1.34 29.32 17.14
N PRO A 336 -0.98 29.34 18.45
CA PRO A 336 -0.72 28.10 19.19
C PRO A 336 -2.00 27.34 19.43
N ALA A 337 -1.94 26.02 19.31
CA ALA A 337 -3.02 25.10 19.65
C ALA A 337 -2.49 23.93 20.47
N ARG A 338 -3.37 23.34 21.26
CA ARG A 338 -3.03 22.20 22.12
C ARG A 338 -3.50 20.91 21.48
N PHE A 339 -2.60 19.93 21.46
CA PHE A 339 -2.85 18.59 20.94
C PHE A 339 -2.54 17.55 22.02
N ASP A 340 -3.34 16.52 22.06
CA ASP A 340 -3.15 15.39 22.98
C ASP A 340 -2.65 14.18 22.16
N LEU A 341 -1.48 13.66 22.54
CA LEU A 341 -0.82 12.50 21.94
C LEU A 341 -1.28 11.23 22.65
N ASP A 342 -1.77 10.23 21.90
CA ASP A 342 -2.06 8.91 22.44
C ASP A 342 -0.76 8.11 22.56
N VAL A 343 -0.15 8.15 23.74
CA VAL A 343 1.18 7.57 23.97
C VAL A 343 1.17 6.04 24.00
N ALA A 344 0.01 5.40 24.13
CA ALA A 344 -0.11 3.96 24.02
C ALA A 344 0.04 3.45 22.56
N GLN A 345 -0.07 4.35 21.59
CA GLN A 345 0.06 4.06 20.16
C GLN A 345 1.41 4.51 19.58
N CYS A 346 2.33 4.94 20.43
CA CYS A 346 3.68 5.30 20.00
C CYS A 346 4.45 4.07 19.54
N LEU A 347 5.19 4.24 18.45
CA LEU A 347 6.18 3.28 17.97
C LEU A 347 7.57 3.84 18.33
N TYR A 348 8.43 3.02 18.89
CA TYR A 348 9.79 3.43 19.23
C TYR A 348 10.77 2.69 18.33
N PHE A 349 11.72 3.42 17.74
CA PHE A 349 12.76 2.88 16.86
C PHE A 349 14.13 3.17 17.45
N ASP A 350 15.04 2.22 17.32
CA ASP A 350 16.44 2.36 17.74
C ASP A 350 17.27 3.25 16.78
N ALA A 351 18.57 3.31 17.02
CA ALA A 351 19.51 4.08 16.19
C ALA A 351 19.60 3.55 14.74
N ASP A 352 19.30 2.28 14.50
CA ASP A 352 19.24 1.64 13.18
C ASP A 352 17.86 1.74 12.52
N GLU A 353 16.99 2.56 13.10
CA GLU A 353 15.59 2.74 12.68
C GLU A 353 14.74 1.45 12.78
N ARG A 354 15.13 0.45 13.58
CA ARG A 354 14.35 -0.78 13.80
C ARG A 354 13.36 -0.59 14.92
N LEU A 355 12.15 -1.13 14.73
CA LEU A 355 11.15 -1.12 15.80
C LEU A 355 11.68 -1.90 17.00
N VAL A 356 11.64 -1.27 18.18
CA VAL A 356 11.98 -1.92 19.44
C VAL A 356 10.69 -2.31 20.17
N GLU A 357 10.62 -3.58 20.56
CA GLU A 357 9.55 -4.13 21.39
C GLU A 357 10.15 -4.61 22.70
N ALA A 358 9.49 -4.31 23.81
CA ALA A 358 9.90 -4.81 25.10
C ALA A 358 9.79 -6.36 25.12
N GLY A 359 10.93 -7.03 25.26
CA GLY A 359 11.00 -8.48 25.30
C GLY A 359 11.63 -9.16 24.08
N ALA A 360 11.91 -8.45 23.01
CA ALA A 360 12.79 -8.94 21.94
C ALA A 360 14.25 -8.72 22.37
N ALA A 361 14.83 -9.67 23.10
CA ALA A 361 16.28 -9.72 23.31
C ALA A 361 16.94 -9.68 21.92
N ALA A 362 17.89 -8.78 21.74
CA ALA A 362 18.70 -8.67 20.54
C ALA A 362 19.27 -10.07 20.21
N THR A 363 18.77 -10.69 19.15
CA THR A 363 19.43 -11.85 18.56
C THR A 363 20.74 -11.32 17.98
N PRO A 364 21.91 -11.82 18.37
CA PRO A 364 23.16 -11.36 17.80
C PRO A 364 23.12 -11.59 16.29
N ALA A 365 23.53 -10.59 15.53
CA ALA A 365 23.72 -10.70 14.09
C ALA A 365 24.75 -11.82 13.86
N ASP A 366 24.31 -12.93 13.28
CA ASP A 366 25.17 -13.96 12.73
C ASP A 366 25.99 -13.35 11.59
N GLY A 367 27.32 -13.51 11.68
CA GLY A 367 28.38 -12.95 10.85
C GLY A 367 28.42 -13.47 9.42
#